data_c2a777b4b5140284d5b0614d34d94307
#
_entry.id   c2a777b4b5140284d5b0614d34d94307
#
_cell.length_a   1.000
_cell.length_b   1.000
_cell.length_c   1.000
_cell.angle_alpha   90.00
_cell.angle_beta   90.00
_cell.angle_gamma   90.00
#
_symmetry.space_group_name_H-M   'P 1'
#
loop_
_entity.id
_entity.type
_entity.pdbx_description
1 polymer ?
#
loop_
_entity_poly.entity_id
_entity_poly.type
_entity_poly.pdbx_seq_one_letter_code
_entity_poly.pdbx_strand_id
1 'polypeptide(L)'
;MRKVLLILDGIVAKEFASTITNKYFNKNYYIFVSLDKNLLPTNQTEYYETYQFDPCSSRKLKEILSPQITDCYIITDQKEDREIIYNIIRSYSKNIQITMLGEFSPLTEDKQLNMICEYNVLSAKLFEKFPNVPRTAKYIGLGQGEIMQISVPFGSPYAYRSVGAIKQKKWKIAAIYRNNEMILPKYSTTIFPNDSLLLVGDPTTLWDIYHRIKEEIGQFPTPFGRDVVFYFDLTQSASLDSYIMQTLWLFDNFKNKRLHLCFFNPSSFEDIEKIKNLPQLDKKNISWHIEFYETSLKNIINKDKNSKNIGLILLDNFLFDHHKGFLFDLGIPLLKFGNSSLQNLTHSVVILPKNLEEAEKISSVVFDFSTQLGLKIRLYDFDPDSHYHEQAIDYYRHIEKVFEKKVELIQSDTINPIIWLNRQEHTLQILPLKKEVLQKSLWFSLTEVENLSMRLSNIPQLFIPLSV
;
A
#
# COMPACT_ATOMS: atom_id res chain seq x y z
N MET A 1 -16.99 -31.11 -34.10
CA MET A 1 -15.71 -30.40 -33.99
C MET A 1 -15.87 -29.10 -34.77
N ARG A 2 -15.58 -27.94 -34.18
CA ARG A 2 -15.64 -26.64 -34.88
C ARG A 2 -14.47 -26.53 -35.84
N LYS A 3 -14.71 -26.08 -37.06
CA LYS A 3 -13.64 -25.79 -38.03
C LYS A 3 -13.31 -24.28 -37.96
N VAL A 4 -12.06 -23.99 -37.74
CA VAL A 4 -11.51 -22.63 -37.58
C VAL A 4 -10.50 -22.36 -38.69
N LEU A 5 -10.76 -21.35 -39.52
CA LEU A 5 -9.87 -20.90 -40.58
C LEU A 5 -8.90 -19.84 -40.02
N LEU A 6 -7.61 -20.07 -40.23
CA LEU A 6 -6.52 -19.18 -39.77
C LEU A 6 -5.76 -18.66 -40.99
N ILE A 7 -5.88 -17.39 -41.27
CA ILE A 7 -5.14 -16.70 -42.35
C ILE A 7 -4.03 -15.90 -41.71
N LEU A 8 -2.79 -16.26 -42.06
CA LEU A 8 -1.60 -15.87 -41.31
C LEU A 8 -0.60 -15.17 -42.21
N ASP A 9 -0.19 -13.96 -41.78
CA ASP A 9 0.91 -13.21 -42.34
C ASP A 9 1.52 -12.30 -41.27
N GLY A 10 2.86 -12.18 -41.24
CA GLY A 10 3.60 -11.29 -40.34
C GLY A 10 4.00 -11.92 -39.00
N ILE A 11 4.60 -11.10 -38.14
CA ILE A 11 5.24 -11.53 -36.88
C ILE A 11 4.21 -12.00 -35.86
N VAL A 12 3.09 -11.30 -35.73
CA VAL A 12 2.03 -11.66 -34.77
C VAL A 12 1.40 -12.99 -35.15
N ALA A 13 1.23 -13.25 -36.45
CA ALA A 13 0.72 -14.52 -36.98
C ALA A 13 1.62 -15.70 -36.60
N LYS A 14 2.95 -15.51 -36.65
CA LYS A 14 3.93 -16.52 -36.25
C LYS A 14 3.77 -16.94 -34.77
N GLU A 15 3.73 -15.96 -33.88
CA GLU A 15 3.55 -16.22 -32.44
C GLU A 15 2.18 -16.86 -32.16
N PHE A 16 1.15 -16.42 -32.85
CA PHE A 16 -0.20 -16.98 -32.72
C PHE A 16 -0.25 -18.44 -33.18
N ALA A 17 0.31 -18.75 -34.35
CA ALA A 17 0.39 -20.13 -34.85
C ALA A 17 1.17 -21.05 -33.93
N SER A 18 2.32 -20.58 -33.42
CA SER A 18 3.11 -21.32 -32.42
C SER A 18 2.32 -21.58 -31.13
N THR A 19 1.55 -20.61 -30.68
CA THR A 19 0.70 -20.76 -29.48
C THR A 19 -0.38 -21.82 -29.67
N ILE A 20 -1.03 -21.86 -30.83
CA ILE A 20 -2.06 -22.86 -31.16
C ILE A 20 -1.46 -24.25 -31.24
N THR A 21 -0.31 -24.39 -31.88
CA THR A 21 0.32 -25.70 -32.06
C THR A 21 0.90 -26.30 -30.76
N ASN A 22 1.33 -25.43 -29.82
CA ASN A 22 1.89 -25.82 -28.52
C ASN A 22 0.82 -26.02 -27.42
N LYS A 23 -0.33 -25.34 -27.51
CA LYS A 23 -1.43 -25.44 -26.57
C LYS A 23 -2.53 -26.29 -27.16
N TYR A 24 -2.76 -27.45 -26.58
CA TYR A 24 -3.73 -28.42 -27.04
C TYR A 24 -5.18 -27.97 -26.81
N PHE A 25 -5.94 -27.74 -27.89
CA PHE A 25 -7.37 -27.41 -27.85
C PHE A 25 -8.22 -28.53 -28.47
N ASN A 26 -8.58 -29.50 -27.68
CA ASN A 26 -9.18 -30.80 -28.08
C ASN A 26 -10.50 -30.78 -28.87
N LYS A 27 -11.10 -29.63 -29.11
CA LYS A 27 -12.47 -29.55 -29.69
C LYS A 27 -12.53 -28.82 -31.02
N ASN A 28 -11.42 -28.28 -31.52
CA ASN A 28 -11.37 -27.52 -32.76
C ASN A 28 -10.53 -28.25 -33.80
N TYR A 29 -10.88 -28.03 -35.07
CA TYR A 29 -10.08 -28.42 -36.23
C TYR A 29 -9.59 -27.13 -36.91
N TYR A 30 -8.31 -27.01 -37.13
CA TYR A 30 -7.72 -25.76 -37.64
C TYR A 30 -7.28 -25.90 -39.10
N ILE A 31 -7.58 -24.87 -39.89
CA ILE A 31 -7.16 -24.77 -41.28
C ILE A 31 -6.21 -23.58 -41.36
N PHE A 32 -4.93 -23.86 -41.54
CA PHE A 32 -3.91 -22.84 -41.64
C PHE A 32 -3.68 -22.46 -43.11
N VAL A 33 -3.73 -21.17 -43.42
CA VAL A 33 -3.47 -20.62 -44.75
C VAL A 33 -2.42 -19.52 -44.63
N SER A 34 -1.37 -19.63 -45.41
CA SER A 34 -0.33 -18.59 -45.51
C SER A 34 0.42 -18.70 -46.83
N LEU A 35 0.92 -17.58 -47.30
CA LEU A 35 1.88 -17.56 -48.43
C LEU A 35 3.28 -18.00 -47.93
N ASP A 36 3.67 -17.58 -46.71
CA ASP A 36 4.93 -17.95 -46.11
C ASP A 36 4.87 -19.32 -45.45
N LYS A 37 5.68 -20.27 -45.95
CA LYS A 37 5.77 -21.62 -45.44
C LYS A 37 6.24 -21.66 -43.98
N ASN A 38 7.00 -20.67 -43.51
CA ASN A 38 7.53 -20.64 -42.14
C ASN A 38 6.43 -20.34 -41.09
N LEU A 39 5.27 -19.87 -41.52
CA LEU A 39 4.10 -19.63 -40.65
C LEU A 39 3.20 -20.86 -40.52
N LEU A 40 3.44 -21.87 -41.34
CA LEU A 40 2.64 -23.10 -41.36
C LEU A 40 3.28 -24.12 -40.40
N PRO A 41 2.46 -24.83 -39.60
CA PRO A 41 2.95 -25.93 -38.78
C PRO A 41 3.64 -27.01 -39.61
N THR A 42 4.79 -27.48 -39.14
CA THR A 42 5.57 -28.55 -39.84
C THR A 42 5.08 -29.96 -39.48
N ASN A 43 4.52 -30.12 -38.28
CA ASN A 43 4.03 -31.43 -37.81
C ASN A 43 2.54 -31.58 -38.23
N GLN A 44 2.25 -32.57 -39.04
CA GLN A 44 0.88 -32.93 -39.35
C GLN A 44 0.25 -33.67 -38.18
N THR A 45 -0.93 -33.23 -37.75
CA THR A 45 -1.73 -33.90 -36.71
C THR A 45 -3.17 -34.10 -37.22
N GLU A 46 -3.93 -34.93 -36.52
CA GLU A 46 -5.37 -35.17 -36.86
C GLU A 46 -6.24 -33.91 -36.64
N TYR A 47 -5.69 -32.83 -36.09
CA TYR A 47 -6.46 -31.66 -35.66
C TYR A 47 -6.29 -30.43 -36.55
N TYR A 48 -5.40 -30.47 -37.55
CA TYR A 48 -5.23 -29.38 -38.48
C TYR A 48 -4.71 -29.79 -39.85
N GLU A 49 -5.02 -28.96 -40.84
CA GLU A 49 -4.48 -29.02 -42.19
C GLU A 49 -3.86 -27.68 -42.59
N THR A 50 -2.91 -27.72 -43.50
CA THR A 50 -2.14 -26.55 -43.93
C THR A 50 -2.23 -26.35 -45.44
N TYR A 51 -2.42 -25.08 -45.84
CA TYR A 51 -2.46 -24.68 -47.23
C TYR A 51 -1.46 -23.54 -47.47
N GLN A 52 -0.57 -23.75 -48.45
CA GLN A 52 0.39 -22.73 -48.85
C GLN A 52 -0.06 -22.03 -50.13
N PHE A 53 -0.66 -20.86 -50.02
CA PHE A 53 -1.02 -19.99 -51.14
C PHE A 53 -1.30 -18.57 -50.67
N ASP A 54 -1.36 -17.62 -51.61
CA ASP A 54 -1.75 -16.24 -51.33
C ASP A 54 -3.23 -16.14 -50.93
N PRO A 55 -3.58 -15.78 -49.67
CA PRO A 55 -4.96 -15.71 -49.20
C PRO A 55 -5.83 -14.70 -49.97
N CYS A 56 -5.22 -13.74 -50.66
CA CYS A 56 -5.95 -12.80 -51.54
C CYS A 56 -6.46 -13.45 -52.84
N SER A 57 -6.05 -14.70 -53.14
CA SER A 57 -6.56 -15.45 -54.27
C SER A 57 -7.99 -15.93 -54.02
N SER A 58 -8.96 -15.20 -54.57
CA SER A 58 -10.41 -15.50 -54.39
C SER A 58 -10.77 -16.93 -54.79
N ARG A 59 -10.16 -17.47 -55.85
CA ARG A 59 -10.39 -18.83 -56.30
C ARG A 59 -9.93 -19.86 -55.27
N LYS A 60 -8.65 -19.78 -54.87
CA LYS A 60 -8.06 -20.75 -53.94
C LYS A 60 -8.71 -20.68 -52.57
N LEU A 61 -8.98 -19.46 -52.08
CA LEU A 61 -9.60 -19.29 -50.77
C LEU A 61 -11.03 -19.87 -50.77
N LYS A 62 -11.81 -19.66 -51.82
CA LYS A 62 -13.16 -20.24 -51.96
C LYS A 62 -13.17 -21.77 -52.05
N GLU A 63 -12.12 -22.39 -52.56
CA GLU A 63 -12.02 -23.87 -52.69
C GLU A 63 -11.91 -24.54 -51.30
N ILE A 64 -11.33 -23.86 -50.30
CA ILE A 64 -11.21 -24.38 -48.93
C ILE A 64 -12.37 -23.96 -48.03
N LEU A 65 -13.12 -22.92 -48.39
CA LEU A 65 -14.31 -22.52 -47.63
C LEU A 65 -15.38 -23.61 -47.65
N SER A 66 -15.86 -23.96 -46.47
CA SER A 66 -16.94 -24.97 -46.34
C SER A 66 -17.97 -24.48 -45.31
N PRO A 67 -19.23 -24.96 -45.38
CA PRO A 67 -20.29 -24.62 -44.42
C PRO A 67 -19.96 -25.01 -42.97
N GLN A 68 -18.95 -25.87 -42.78
CA GLN A 68 -18.48 -26.32 -41.46
C GLN A 68 -17.54 -25.31 -40.76
N ILE A 69 -17.03 -24.29 -41.50
CA ILE A 69 -16.20 -23.23 -40.91
C ILE A 69 -17.13 -22.25 -40.21
N THR A 70 -16.96 -22.17 -38.91
CA THR A 70 -17.73 -21.29 -38.03
C THR A 70 -16.97 -20.00 -37.69
N ASP A 71 -15.65 -20.07 -37.63
CA ASP A 71 -14.80 -18.99 -37.18
C ASP A 71 -13.62 -18.79 -38.16
N CYS A 72 -13.24 -17.53 -38.40
CA CYS A 72 -12.11 -17.15 -39.21
C CYS A 72 -11.26 -16.09 -38.49
N TYR A 73 -9.96 -16.31 -38.42
CA TYR A 73 -9.00 -15.35 -37.90
C TYR A 73 -8.18 -14.82 -39.06
N ILE A 74 -8.19 -13.49 -39.24
CA ILE A 74 -7.39 -12.79 -40.25
C ILE A 74 -6.29 -12.04 -39.53
N ILE A 75 -5.07 -12.55 -39.60
CA ILE A 75 -3.89 -12.00 -38.94
C ILE A 75 -2.87 -11.69 -40.02
N THR A 76 -2.91 -10.48 -40.55
CA THR A 76 -1.99 -9.97 -41.57
C THR A 76 -1.60 -8.52 -41.29
N ASP A 77 -0.35 -8.18 -41.55
CA ASP A 77 0.18 -6.85 -41.37
C ASP A 77 -0.30 -5.86 -42.45
N GLN A 78 -0.72 -6.34 -43.63
CA GLN A 78 -1.14 -5.52 -44.76
C GLN A 78 -2.64 -5.17 -44.69
N LYS A 79 -2.95 -3.88 -44.76
CA LYS A 79 -4.33 -3.39 -44.68
C LYS A 79 -5.16 -3.81 -45.88
N GLU A 80 -4.57 -3.74 -47.07
CA GLU A 80 -5.20 -4.07 -48.35
C GLU A 80 -5.60 -5.55 -48.39
N ASP A 81 -4.75 -6.43 -47.90
CA ASP A 81 -5.02 -7.87 -47.86
C ASP A 81 -6.17 -8.19 -46.91
N ARG A 82 -6.25 -7.51 -45.77
CA ARG A 82 -7.36 -7.66 -44.81
C ARG A 82 -8.73 -7.41 -45.51
N GLU A 83 -8.80 -6.32 -46.26
CA GLU A 83 -10.03 -5.95 -46.98
C GLU A 83 -10.39 -6.95 -48.04
N ILE A 84 -9.43 -7.38 -48.84
CA ILE A 84 -9.64 -8.38 -49.92
C ILE A 84 -10.14 -9.70 -49.30
N ILE A 85 -9.45 -10.21 -48.30
CA ILE A 85 -9.77 -11.48 -47.64
C ILE A 85 -11.16 -11.42 -46.98
N TYR A 86 -11.44 -10.33 -46.27
CA TYR A 86 -12.76 -10.10 -45.67
C TYR A 86 -13.88 -10.17 -46.71
N ASN A 87 -13.72 -9.45 -47.82
CA ASN A 87 -14.70 -9.42 -48.90
C ASN A 87 -14.91 -10.80 -49.56
N ILE A 88 -13.84 -11.60 -49.72
CA ILE A 88 -13.96 -12.97 -50.23
C ILE A 88 -14.79 -13.83 -49.28
N ILE A 89 -14.48 -13.80 -47.96
CA ILE A 89 -15.19 -14.59 -46.96
C ILE A 89 -16.68 -14.17 -46.89
N ARG A 90 -16.95 -12.86 -46.86
CA ARG A 90 -18.33 -12.35 -46.83
C ARG A 90 -19.13 -12.63 -48.10
N SER A 91 -18.44 -12.72 -49.25
CA SER A 91 -19.10 -13.17 -50.51
C SER A 91 -19.52 -14.64 -50.45
N TYR A 92 -18.86 -15.46 -49.63
CA TYR A 92 -19.20 -16.87 -49.43
C TYR A 92 -20.24 -17.05 -48.32
N SER A 93 -20.06 -16.44 -47.14
CA SER A 93 -20.98 -16.57 -46.02
C SER A 93 -20.99 -15.34 -45.12
N LYS A 94 -22.20 -14.90 -44.74
CA LYS A 94 -22.40 -13.82 -43.76
C LYS A 94 -22.34 -14.31 -42.30
N ASN A 95 -22.39 -15.63 -42.07
CA ASN A 95 -22.52 -16.23 -40.74
C ASN A 95 -21.19 -16.59 -40.08
N ILE A 96 -20.09 -16.59 -40.84
CA ILE A 96 -18.77 -16.87 -40.28
C ILE A 96 -18.37 -15.74 -39.33
N GLN A 97 -18.04 -16.09 -38.08
CA GLN A 97 -17.49 -15.14 -37.14
C GLN A 97 -16.06 -14.79 -37.57
N ILE A 98 -15.80 -13.53 -37.90
CA ILE A 98 -14.48 -13.08 -38.32
C ILE A 98 -13.83 -12.34 -37.14
N THR A 99 -12.62 -12.74 -36.74
CA THR A 99 -11.75 -11.98 -35.85
C THR A 99 -10.56 -11.49 -36.68
N MET A 100 -10.39 -10.17 -36.74
CA MET A 100 -9.37 -9.51 -37.54
C MET A 100 -8.40 -8.73 -36.67
N LEU A 101 -7.13 -8.88 -36.93
CA LEU A 101 -6.09 -8.04 -36.33
C LEU A 101 -5.92 -6.75 -37.15
N GLY A 102 -5.93 -5.60 -36.45
CA GLY A 102 -5.77 -4.28 -37.05
C GLY A 102 -7.10 -3.54 -37.27
N GLU A 103 -7.00 -2.34 -37.83
CA GLU A 103 -8.14 -1.47 -38.09
C GLU A 103 -8.71 -1.73 -39.48
N PHE A 104 -10.03 -1.84 -39.58
CA PHE A 104 -10.79 -1.98 -40.80
C PHE A 104 -12.17 -1.36 -40.58
N SER A 105 -12.71 -0.71 -41.63
CA SER A 105 -14.05 -0.14 -41.61
C SER A 105 -14.86 -0.73 -42.74
N PRO A 106 -15.73 -1.73 -42.50
CA PRO A 106 -16.60 -2.30 -43.53
C PRO A 106 -17.62 -1.26 -43.99
N LEU A 107 -18.03 -1.34 -45.24
CA LEU A 107 -19.02 -0.44 -45.84
C LEU A 107 -20.40 -0.50 -45.14
N THR A 108 -20.72 -1.61 -44.50
CA THR A 108 -21.94 -1.83 -43.72
C THR A 108 -21.60 -2.43 -42.37
N GLU A 109 -22.42 -2.12 -41.35
CA GLU A 109 -22.24 -2.69 -40.02
C GLU A 109 -22.29 -4.22 -40.06
N ASP A 110 -21.24 -4.87 -39.57
CA ASP A 110 -21.11 -6.34 -39.54
C ASP A 110 -20.99 -6.83 -38.09
N LYS A 111 -22.11 -7.39 -37.58
CA LYS A 111 -22.17 -7.91 -36.21
C LYS A 111 -21.31 -9.17 -35.97
N GLN A 112 -20.87 -9.83 -37.05
CA GLN A 112 -20.02 -11.02 -36.98
C GLN A 112 -18.55 -10.69 -37.23
N LEU A 113 -18.17 -9.41 -37.20
CA LEU A 113 -16.79 -8.94 -37.27
C LEU A 113 -16.34 -8.43 -35.93
N ASN A 114 -15.28 -9.04 -35.41
CA ASN A 114 -14.56 -8.59 -34.20
C ASN A 114 -13.17 -8.10 -34.60
N MET A 115 -12.86 -6.86 -34.27
CA MET A 115 -11.56 -6.25 -34.58
C MET A 115 -10.71 -6.08 -33.32
N ILE A 116 -9.45 -6.47 -33.41
CA ILE A 116 -8.45 -6.30 -32.36
C ILE A 116 -7.40 -5.32 -32.86
N CYS A 117 -7.44 -4.09 -32.34
CA CYS A 117 -6.43 -3.08 -32.64
C CYS A 117 -5.17 -3.35 -31.81
N GLU A 118 -4.09 -3.72 -32.46
CA GLU A 118 -2.80 -4.03 -31.83
C GLU A 118 -2.23 -2.85 -31.02
N TYR A 119 -2.35 -1.64 -31.55
CA TYR A 119 -1.85 -0.43 -30.88
C TYR A 119 -2.60 -0.17 -29.56
N ASN A 120 -3.91 -0.42 -29.54
CA ASN A 120 -4.70 -0.28 -28.31
C ASN A 120 -4.30 -1.33 -27.26
N VAL A 121 -4.03 -2.57 -27.70
CA VAL A 121 -3.58 -3.64 -26.79
C VAL A 121 -2.20 -3.33 -26.21
N LEU A 122 -1.25 -2.96 -27.06
CA LEU A 122 0.11 -2.61 -26.65
C LEU A 122 0.14 -1.36 -25.77
N SER A 123 -0.57 -0.31 -26.15
CA SER A 123 -0.71 0.92 -25.35
C SER A 123 -1.29 0.63 -23.97
N ALA A 124 -2.34 -0.20 -23.90
CA ALA A 124 -2.91 -0.61 -22.62
C ALA A 124 -1.92 -1.38 -21.75
N LYS A 125 -1.13 -2.29 -22.35
CA LYS A 125 -0.09 -3.04 -21.64
C LYS A 125 1.04 -2.16 -21.14
N LEU A 126 1.45 -1.15 -21.89
CA LEU A 126 2.43 -0.16 -21.46
C LEU A 126 1.86 0.69 -20.31
N PHE A 127 0.60 1.14 -20.43
CA PHE A 127 -0.05 1.93 -19.39
C PHE A 127 -0.18 1.18 -18.06
N GLU A 128 -0.45 -0.13 -18.08
CA GLU A 128 -0.47 -0.98 -16.89
C GLU A 128 0.88 -1.03 -16.12
N LYS A 129 1.99 -0.59 -16.75
CA LYS A 129 3.31 -0.54 -16.13
C LYS A 129 3.64 0.80 -15.48
N PHE A 130 2.78 1.81 -15.67
CA PHE A 130 2.97 3.09 -15.00
C PHE A 130 2.84 2.92 -13.47
N PRO A 131 3.67 3.63 -12.69
CA PRO A 131 3.55 3.64 -11.24
C PRO A 131 2.18 4.20 -10.83
N ASN A 132 1.63 3.69 -9.75
CA ASN A 132 0.36 4.13 -9.15
C ASN A 132 -0.89 4.06 -10.05
N VAL A 133 -0.86 3.30 -11.13
CA VAL A 133 -2.03 3.06 -11.98
C VAL A 133 -2.65 1.70 -11.62
N PRO A 134 -3.98 1.60 -11.47
CA PRO A 134 -4.63 0.32 -11.27
C PRO A 134 -4.55 -0.53 -12.54
N ARG A 135 -4.34 -1.82 -12.37
CA ARG A 135 -4.39 -2.76 -13.49
C ARG A 135 -5.82 -3.25 -13.68
N THR A 136 -6.39 -2.99 -14.85
CA THR A 136 -7.75 -3.44 -15.18
C THR A 136 -7.70 -4.60 -16.17
N ALA A 137 -8.55 -5.60 -15.96
CA ALA A 137 -8.70 -6.71 -16.91
C ALA A 137 -9.62 -6.29 -18.06
N LYS A 138 -9.05 -6.06 -19.24
CA LYS A 138 -9.79 -5.62 -20.44
C LYS A 138 -10.37 -6.76 -21.28
N TYR A 139 -9.90 -8.00 -21.08
CA TYR A 139 -10.27 -9.15 -21.92
C TYR A 139 -10.91 -10.28 -21.12
N ILE A 140 -11.42 -9.97 -19.94
CA ILE A 140 -12.14 -10.90 -19.05
C ILE A 140 -13.46 -10.23 -18.66
N GLY A 141 -14.55 -10.99 -18.65
CA GLY A 141 -15.89 -10.48 -18.38
C GLY A 141 -16.44 -9.66 -19.55
N LEU A 142 -17.05 -8.53 -19.29
CA LEU A 142 -17.56 -7.61 -20.31
C LEU A 142 -16.47 -6.66 -20.85
N GLY A 143 -15.27 -6.70 -20.28
CA GLY A 143 -14.14 -5.86 -20.69
C GLY A 143 -14.26 -4.38 -20.32
N GLN A 144 -15.18 -4.03 -19.41
CA GLN A 144 -15.47 -2.65 -19.00
C GLN A 144 -14.71 -2.21 -17.74
N GLY A 145 -13.80 -3.06 -17.23
CA GLY A 145 -13.02 -2.77 -16.04
C GLY A 145 -13.62 -3.30 -14.74
N GLU A 146 -14.43 -4.36 -14.83
CA GLU A 146 -15.06 -5.03 -13.68
C GLU A 146 -14.07 -5.76 -12.78
N ILE A 147 -12.85 -5.94 -13.23
CA ILE A 147 -11.75 -6.55 -12.47
C ILE A 147 -10.59 -5.57 -12.43
N MET A 148 -10.16 -5.23 -11.22
CA MET A 148 -9.14 -4.22 -10.98
C MET A 148 -8.16 -4.70 -9.91
N GLN A 149 -6.86 -4.55 -10.18
CA GLN A 149 -5.80 -4.82 -9.20
C GLN A 149 -5.21 -3.52 -8.70
N ILE A 150 -5.15 -3.35 -7.37
CA ILE A 150 -4.73 -2.11 -6.71
C ILE A 150 -3.75 -2.43 -5.59
N SER A 151 -2.61 -1.75 -5.54
CA SER A 151 -1.69 -1.81 -4.40
C SER A 151 -2.16 -0.89 -3.28
N VAL A 152 -2.11 -1.37 -2.05
CA VAL A 152 -2.47 -0.62 -0.84
C VAL A 152 -1.25 0.16 -0.35
N PRO A 153 -1.26 1.50 -0.40
CA PRO A 153 -0.17 2.29 0.16
C PRO A 153 -0.18 2.25 1.70
N PHE A 154 0.92 2.63 2.32
CA PHE A 154 1.06 2.62 3.78
C PHE A 154 0.04 3.51 4.50
N GLY A 155 -0.23 4.70 3.98
CA GLY A 155 -1.21 5.62 4.54
C GLY A 155 -2.67 5.33 4.20
N SER A 156 -2.94 4.21 3.50
CA SER A 156 -4.29 3.87 3.04
C SER A 156 -5.27 3.65 4.18
N PRO A 157 -6.49 4.20 4.11
CA PRO A 157 -7.53 3.91 5.08
C PRO A 157 -8.02 2.45 5.07
N TYR A 158 -7.56 1.64 4.12
CA TYR A 158 -7.82 0.20 4.05
C TYR A 158 -6.76 -0.64 4.74
N ALA A 159 -5.55 -0.10 4.95
CA ALA A 159 -4.50 -0.77 5.69
C ALA A 159 -4.92 -1.09 7.13
N TYR A 160 -4.48 -2.23 7.62
CA TYR A 160 -4.77 -2.76 8.97
C TYR A 160 -6.26 -3.01 9.28
N ARG A 161 -7.12 -3.05 8.25
CA ARG A 161 -8.52 -3.43 8.40
C ARG A 161 -8.74 -4.88 8.01
N SER A 162 -9.61 -5.58 8.75
CA SER A 162 -10.12 -6.87 8.30
C SER A 162 -11.07 -6.70 7.12
N VAL A 163 -11.05 -7.65 6.19
CA VAL A 163 -11.93 -7.66 5.01
C VAL A 163 -13.41 -7.58 5.40
N GLY A 164 -13.80 -8.21 6.53
CA GLY A 164 -15.16 -8.18 7.05
C GLY A 164 -15.59 -6.82 7.59
N ALA A 165 -14.66 -5.96 8.00
CA ALA A 165 -14.96 -4.60 8.46
C ALA A 165 -15.22 -3.62 7.31
N ILE A 166 -14.96 -4.02 6.07
CA ILE A 166 -15.11 -3.21 4.86
C ILE A 166 -16.48 -3.50 4.23
N LYS A 167 -17.33 -2.45 4.10
CA LYS A 167 -18.62 -2.59 3.42
C LYS A 167 -18.39 -2.75 1.91
N GLN A 168 -18.64 -3.94 1.41
CA GLN A 168 -18.45 -4.31 0.00
C GLN A 168 -19.82 -4.38 -0.71
N LYS A 169 -20.34 -3.21 -1.15
CA LYS A 169 -21.57 -3.10 -1.93
C LYS A 169 -21.23 -2.93 -3.41
N LYS A 170 -21.79 -3.76 -4.28
CA LYS A 170 -21.51 -3.80 -5.73
C LYS A 170 -20.06 -4.14 -6.12
N TRP A 171 -19.25 -4.53 -5.17
CA TRP A 171 -17.85 -4.93 -5.37
C TRP A 171 -17.40 -5.91 -4.30
N LYS A 172 -16.32 -6.65 -4.57
CA LYS A 172 -15.72 -7.62 -3.66
C LYS A 172 -14.21 -7.62 -3.79
N ILE A 173 -13.51 -7.90 -2.68
CA ILE A 173 -12.09 -8.29 -2.69
C ILE A 173 -12.06 -9.78 -3.02
N ALA A 174 -11.63 -10.12 -4.23
CA ALA A 174 -11.58 -11.50 -4.72
C ALA A 174 -10.30 -12.22 -4.29
N ALA A 175 -9.17 -11.52 -4.26
CA ALA A 175 -7.89 -12.05 -3.80
C ALA A 175 -7.01 -10.93 -3.23
N ILE A 176 -6.03 -11.33 -2.39
CA ILE A 176 -4.98 -10.47 -1.87
C ILE A 176 -3.65 -11.11 -2.27
N TYR A 177 -2.78 -10.34 -2.91
CA TYR A 177 -1.41 -10.78 -3.20
C TYR A 177 -0.47 -10.12 -2.18
N ARG A 178 0.26 -10.93 -1.45
CA ARG A 178 1.24 -10.53 -0.42
C ARG A 178 2.50 -11.36 -0.58
N ASN A 179 3.67 -10.72 -0.71
CA ASN A 179 4.96 -11.39 -0.86
C ASN A 179 4.96 -12.45 -1.98
N ASN A 180 4.35 -12.14 -3.13
CA ASN A 180 4.15 -13.03 -4.28
C ASN A 180 3.26 -14.27 -4.03
N GLU A 181 2.56 -14.33 -2.90
CA GLU A 181 1.58 -15.36 -2.61
C GLU A 181 0.16 -14.84 -2.76
N MET A 182 -0.75 -15.69 -3.27
CA MET A 182 -2.16 -15.37 -3.40
C MET A 182 -2.93 -15.88 -2.17
N ILE A 183 -3.65 -14.97 -1.53
CA ILE A 183 -4.50 -15.24 -0.38
C ILE A 183 -5.95 -15.09 -0.79
N LEU A 184 -6.77 -16.13 -0.60
CA LEU A 184 -8.23 -16.02 -0.71
C LEU A 184 -8.76 -15.42 0.60
N PRO A 185 -9.32 -14.19 0.56
CA PRO A 185 -9.63 -13.47 1.78
C PRO A 185 -10.84 -14.07 2.51
N LYS A 186 -10.70 -14.22 3.82
CA LYS A 186 -11.80 -14.49 4.77
C LYS A 186 -12.22 -13.18 5.44
N TYR A 187 -13.34 -13.17 6.15
CA TYR A 187 -13.79 -11.98 6.91
C TYR A 187 -12.75 -11.50 7.92
N SER A 188 -11.99 -12.42 8.53
CA SER A 188 -10.92 -12.11 9.50
C SER A 188 -9.60 -11.73 8.85
N THR A 189 -9.43 -11.88 7.53
CA THR A 189 -8.18 -11.54 6.85
C THR A 189 -7.91 -10.05 6.95
N THR A 190 -6.76 -9.68 7.51
CA THR A 190 -6.31 -8.29 7.62
C THR A 190 -5.54 -7.89 6.37
N ILE A 191 -5.85 -6.70 5.85
CA ILE A 191 -5.15 -6.05 4.75
C ILE A 191 -3.94 -5.32 5.33
N PHE A 192 -2.77 -5.49 4.71
CA PHE A 192 -1.55 -4.79 5.11
C PHE A 192 -1.09 -3.82 4.02
N PRO A 193 -0.26 -2.83 4.39
CA PRO A 193 0.47 -2.04 3.39
C PRO A 193 1.24 -2.95 2.43
N ASN A 194 1.38 -2.51 1.18
CA ASN A 194 1.96 -3.25 0.05
C ASN A 194 1.18 -4.49 -0.41
N ASP A 195 0.07 -4.86 0.23
CA ASP A 195 -0.83 -5.84 -0.36
C ASP A 195 -1.35 -5.34 -1.71
N SER A 196 -1.48 -6.25 -2.66
CA SER A 196 -2.14 -5.96 -3.92
C SER A 196 -3.51 -6.63 -3.93
N LEU A 197 -4.57 -5.82 -3.93
CA LEU A 197 -5.95 -6.29 -3.87
C LEU A 197 -6.49 -6.53 -5.28
N LEU A 198 -7.02 -7.71 -5.54
CA LEU A 198 -7.83 -7.99 -6.73
C LEU A 198 -9.29 -7.72 -6.39
N LEU A 199 -9.84 -6.70 -7.01
CA LEU A 199 -11.22 -6.26 -6.82
C LEU A 199 -12.07 -6.68 -8.00
N VAL A 200 -13.32 -7.10 -7.74
CA VAL A 200 -14.31 -7.43 -8.75
C VAL A 200 -15.60 -6.69 -8.44
N GLY A 201 -16.19 -6.02 -9.42
CA GLY A 201 -17.43 -5.29 -9.22
C GLY A 201 -17.77 -4.30 -10.32
N ASP A 202 -18.70 -3.40 -10.00
CA ASP A 202 -19.12 -2.33 -10.89
C ASP A 202 -17.94 -1.37 -11.19
N PRO A 203 -17.65 -1.07 -12.46
CA PRO A 203 -16.47 -0.29 -12.86
C PRO A 203 -16.40 1.08 -12.20
N THR A 204 -17.50 1.81 -12.12
CA THR A 204 -17.54 3.15 -11.51
C THR A 204 -17.26 3.06 -10.01
N THR A 205 -17.86 2.08 -9.34
CA THR A 205 -17.61 1.79 -7.92
C THR A 205 -16.15 1.41 -7.69
N LEU A 206 -15.53 0.63 -8.57
CA LEU A 206 -14.12 0.24 -8.43
C LEU A 206 -13.16 1.44 -8.55
N TRP A 207 -13.47 2.41 -9.42
CA TRP A 207 -12.71 3.65 -9.50
C TRP A 207 -12.82 4.51 -8.23
N ASP A 208 -14.01 4.61 -7.63
CA ASP A 208 -14.19 5.29 -6.35
C ASP A 208 -13.40 4.60 -5.23
N ILE A 209 -13.41 3.26 -5.22
CA ILE A 209 -12.63 2.47 -4.26
C ILE A 209 -11.13 2.64 -4.48
N TYR A 210 -10.68 2.67 -5.74
CA TYR A 210 -9.29 2.97 -6.07
C TYR A 210 -8.82 4.29 -5.46
N HIS A 211 -9.57 5.38 -5.67
CA HIS A 211 -9.23 6.68 -5.10
C HIS A 211 -9.17 6.61 -3.56
N ARG A 212 -10.13 5.95 -2.91
CA ARG A 212 -10.14 5.79 -1.45
C ARG A 212 -8.97 4.94 -0.93
N ILE A 213 -8.58 3.89 -1.65
CA ILE A 213 -7.42 3.07 -1.25
C ILE A 213 -6.13 3.88 -1.38
N LYS A 214 -6.05 4.75 -2.39
CA LYS A 214 -4.88 5.61 -2.66
C LYS A 214 -4.85 6.89 -1.83
N GLU A 215 -5.91 7.20 -1.06
CA GLU A 215 -5.86 8.29 -0.10
C GLU A 215 -4.83 7.97 1.00
N GLU A 216 -3.79 8.77 1.08
CA GLU A 216 -2.78 8.68 2.13
C GLU A 216 -3.17 9.59 3.30
N ILE A 217 -4.11 9.11 4.12
CA ILE A 217 -4.62 9.87 5.25
C ILE A 217 -3.70 9.79 6.48
N GLY A 218 -2.77 8.80 6.48
CA GLY A 218 -2.03 8.39 7.66
C GLY A 218 -2.86 7.47 8.56
N GLN A 219 -2.24 6.44 9.10
CA GLN A 219 -2.93 5.43 9.90
C GLN A 219 -2.52 5.44 11.37
N PHE A 220 -1.31 5.89 11.68
CA PHE A 220 -0.85 5.96 13.07
C PHE A 220 -1.86 6.75 13.93
N PRO A 221 -2.21 6.28 15.13
CA PRO A 221 -1.61 5.18 15.89
C PRO A 221 -2.13 3.77 15.56
N THR A 222 -2.93 3.57 14.53
CA THR A 222 -3.23 2.22 14.01
C THR A 222 -1.94 1.58 13.44
N PRO A 223 -1.61 0.30 13.71
CA PRO A 223 -2.53 -0.75 14.18
C PRO A 223 -2.65 -0.88 15.70
N PHE A 224 -1.92 -0.12 16.51
CA PHE A 224 -1.89 -0.27 17.97
C PHE A 224 -3.25 0.01 18.63
N GLY A 225 -3.99 0.99 18.12
CA GLY A 225 -5.32 1.37 18.58
C GLY A 225 -5.80 2.67 17.92
N ARG A 226 -7.01 3.12 18.28
CA ARG A 226 -7.61 4.33 17.69
C ARG A 226 -7.67 5.52 18.63
N ASP A 227 -7.50 5.26 19.92
CA ASP A 227 -7.64 6.27 20.95
C ASP A 227 -6.25 6.83 21.31
N VAL A 228 -6.13 8.14 21.33
CA VAL A 228 -4.98 8.86 21.85
C VAL A 228 -5.33 9.27 23.25
N VAL A 229 -4.50 8.93 24.24
CA VAL A 229 -4.77 9.24 25.64
C VAL A 229 -3.62 10.08 26.20
N PHE A 230 -3.95 11.23 26.75
CA PHE A 230 -3.01 12.08 27.48
C PHE A 230 -3.25 11.93 28.98
N TYR A 231 -2.23 11.53 29.71
CA TYR A 231 -2.25 11.45 31.18
C TYR A 231 -1.41 12.58 31.75
N PHE A 232 -1.96 13.30 32.70
CA PHE A 232 -1.27 14.41 33.35
C PHE A 232 -1.56 14.47 34.85
N ASP A 233 -0.48 14.57 35.64
CA ASP A 233 -0.52 14.75 37.07
C ASP A 233 -0.65 16.24 37.42
N LEU A 234 -1.78 16.64 38.00
CA LEU A 234 -2.06 18.04 38.33
C LEU A 234 -1.15 18.62 39.43
N THR A 235 -0.36 17.78 40.10
CA THR A 235 0.72 18.30 40.98
C THR A 235 1.82 19.04 40.20
N GLN A 236 1.88 18.85 38.87
CA GLN A 236 2.82 19.51 37.95
C GLN A 236 2.13 20.61 37.09
N SER A 237 1.17 21.31 37.67
CA SER A 237 0.26 22.24 36.93
C SER A 237 0.93 23.38 36.17
N ALA A 238 2.17 23.76 36.52
CA ALA A 238 2.89 24.87 35.87
C ALA A 238 3.04 24.75 34.34
N SER A 239 3.07 23.53 33.80
CA SER A 239 3.20 23.22 32.35
C SER A 239 1.89 22.73 31.69
N LEU A 240 0.81 22.72 32.42
CA LEU A 240 -0.49 22.15 31.98
C LEU A 240 -0.95 22.75 30.64
N ASP A 241 -1.03 24.08 30.54
CA ASP A 241 -1.53 24.77 29.34
C ASP A 241 -0.69 24.43 28.11
N SER A 242 0.64 24.39 28.28
CA SER A 242 1.55 24.05 27.19
C SER A 242 1.31 22.61 26.67
N TYR A 243 1.19 21.65 27.57
CA TYR A 243 0.99 20.24 27.16
C TYR A 243 -0.41 19.98 26.60
N ILE A 244 -1.45 20.65 27.09
CA ILE A 244 -2.80 20.57 26.49
C ILE A 244 -2.75 21.12 25.05
N MET A 245 -2.16 22.30 24.83
CA MET A 245 -2.06 22.90 23.51
C MET A 245 -1.25 22.03 22.53
N GLN A 246 -0.15 21.44 22.96
CA GLN A 246 0.63 20.50 22.15
C GLN A 246 -0.15 19.22 21.83
N THR A 247 -0.90 18.70 22.80
CA THR A 247 -1.74 17.52 22.63
C THR A 247 -2.86 17.78 21.62
N LEU A 248 -3.54 18.91 21.73
CA LEU A 248 -4.60 19.32 20.77
C LEU A 248 -4.03 19.53 19.37
N TRP A 249 -2.88 20.18 19.25
CA TRP A 249 -2.22 20.36 17.98
C TRP A 249 -1.85 19.00 17.34
N LEU A 250 -1.27 18.08 18.11
CA LEU A 250 -0.96 16.74 17.64
C LEU A 250 -2.23 16.00 17.16
N PHE A 251 -3.30 16.09 17.93
CA PHE A 251 -4.57 15.46 17.62
C PHE A 251 -5.22 16.04 16.35
N ASP A 252 -5.15 17.33 16.13
CA ASP A 252 -5.70 18.00 14.92
C ASP A 252 -4.97 17.52 13.65
N ASN A 253 -3.72 17.05 13.74
CA ASN A 253 -3.00 16.44 12.63
C ASN A 253 -3.34 14.94 12.42
N PHE A 254 -3.99 14.29 13.37
CA PHE A 254 -4.43 12.90 13.25
C PHE A 254 -5.90 12.84 12.78
N LYS A 255 -6.14 12.18 11.66
CA LYS A 255 -7.50 12.03 11.12
C LYS A 255 -8.24 10.84 11.74
N ASN A 256 -9.57 10.99 11.97
CA ASN A 256 -10.48 9.92 12.39
C ASN A 256 -10.07 9.22 13.70
N LYS A 257 -9.55 9.95 14.67
CA LYS A 257 -9.14 9.46 15.98
C LYS A 257 -10.03 10.04 17.10
N ARG A 258 -9.88 9.51 18.30
CA ARG A 258 -10.49 10.03 19.51
C ARG A 258 -9.41 10.42 20.48
N LEU A 259 -9.56 11.56 21.14
CA LEU A 259 -8.65 12.04 22.18
C LEU A 259 -9.33 11.94 23.54
N HIS A 260 -8.62 11.35 24.49
CA HIS A 260 -9.01 11.31 25.89
C HIS A 260 -7.97 11.99 26.75
N LEU A 261 -8.38 12.99 27.51
CA LEU A 261 -7.53 13.70 28.46
C LEU A 261 -7.88 13.22 29.86
N CYS A 262 -6.93 12.63 30.53
CA CYS A 262 -7.08 12.13 31.89
C CYS A 262 -6.17 12.92 32.82
N PHE A 263 -6.76 13.70 33.67
CA PHE A 263 -6.08 14.47 34.71
C PHE A 263 -6.29 13.75 36.05
N PHE A 264 -5.25 13.71 36.88
CA PHE A 264 -5.35 13.09 38.19
C PHE A 264 -4.54 13.88 39.23
N ASN A 265 -4.66 13.55 40.52
CA ASN A 265 -4.06 14.26 41.65
C ASN A 265 -4.40 15.77 41.66
N PRO A 266 -5.66 16.21 41.59
CA PRO A 266 -6.00 17.62 41.60
C PRO A 266 -5.56 18.27 42.93
N SER A 267 -4.67 19.25 42.85
CA SER A 267 -4.15 19.98 44.01
C SER A 267 -4.72 21.39 44.17
N SER A 268 -5.29 21.95 43.09
CA SER A 268 -5.85 23.31 43.06
C SER A 268 -7.23 23.31 42.40
N PHE A 269 -8.15 24.10 42.98
CA PHE A 269 -9.45 24.35 42.36
C PHE A 269 -9.33 25.20 41.09
N GLU A 270 -8.33 26.07 41.04
CA GLU A 270 -8.05 26.91 39.86
C GLU A 270 -7.68 26.04 38.62
N ASP A 271 -6.91 25.00 38.80
CA ASP A 271 -6.53 24.10 37.69
C ASP A 271 -7.74 23.35 37.15
N ILE A 272 -8.67 22.96 38.02
CA ILE A 272 -9.93 22.32 37.66
C ILE A 272 -10.79 23.30 36.84
N GLU A 273 -10.90 24.54 37.28
CA GLU A 273 -11.67 25.58 36.56
C GLU A 273 -11.03 25.93 35.20
N LYS A 274 -9.69 26.02 35.14
CA LYS A 274 -8.99 26.22 33.86
C LYS A 274 -9.34 25.13 32.86
N ILE A 275 -9.26 23.84 33.26
CA ILE A 275 -9.58 22.71 32.39
C ILE A 275 -11.05 22.80 31.93
N LYS A 276 -12.01 23.05 32.83
CA LYS A 276 -13.43 23.16 32.50
C LYS A 276 -13.75 24.29 31.50
N ASN A 277 -13.00 25.36 31.55
CA ASN A 277 -13.24 26.56 30.74
C ASN A 277 -12.48 26.57 29.41
N LEU A 278 -11.79 25.47 29.04
CA LEU A 278 -11.09 25.38 27.76
C LEU A 278 -12.08 25.04 26.62
N PRO A 279 -12.42 25.99 25.74
CA PRO A 279 -13.43 25.79 24.69
C PRO A 279 -13.00 24.75 23.65
N GLN A 280 -11.70 24.46 23.54
CA GLN A 280 -11.15 23.46 22.64
C GLN A 280 -11.54 22.02 23.02
N LEU A 281 -11.93 21.78 24.26
CA LEU A 281 -12.32 20.47 24.78
C LEU A 281 -13.77 20.05 24.41
N ASP A 282 -14.59 20.97 23.89
CA ASP A 282 -15.97 20.71 23.49
C ASP A 282 -16.12 20.04 22.11
N LYS A 283 -15.01 19.67 21.47
CA LYS A 283 -15.05 18.98 20.17
C LYS A 283 -15.61 17.54 20.35
N LYS A 284 -16.47 17.11 19.41
CA LYS A 284 -17.17 15.80 19.43
C LYS A 284 -16.25 14.58 19.63
N ASN A 285 -14.99 14.64 19.19
CA ASN A 285 -14.05 13.52 19.28
C ASN A 285 -13.06 13.66 20.44
N ILE A 286 -13.25 14.63 21.31
CA ILE A 286 -12.44 14.86 22.52
C ILE A 286 -13.29 14.56 23.73
N SER A 287 -12.76 13.79 24.65
CA SER A 287 -13.34 13.59 25.99
C SER A 287 -12.27 13.84 27.04
N TRP A 288 -12.69 14.33 28.17
CA TRP A 288 -11.80 14.56 29.30
C TRP A 288 -12.45 14.20 30.61
N HIS A 289 -11.64 13.83 31.60
CA HIS A 289 -12.12 13.61 32.97
C HIS A 289 -10.99 13.91 33.97
N ILE A 290 -11.40 14.19 35.20
CA ILE A 290 -10.50 14.35 36.34
C ILE A 290 -10.74 13.18 37.30
N GLU A 291 -9.70 12.40 37.53
CA GLU A 291 -9.72 11.30 38.49
C GLU A 291 -9.37 11.84 39.88
N PHE A 292 -10.31 11.72 40.82
CA PHE A 292 -10.17 12.27 42.18
C PHE A 292 -9.74 11.23 43.22
N TYR A 293 -9.99 9.98 42.98
CA TYR A 293 -9.83 8.90 43.97
C TYR A 293 -8.60 8.03 43.69
N GLU A 294 -8.30 7.81 42.44
CA GLU A 294 -7.15 6.99 42.04
C GLU A 294 -5.94 7.87 41.71
N THR A 295 -4.86 7.69 42.46
CA THR A 295 -3.63 8.47 42.32
C THR A 295 -2.55 7.73 41.57
N SER A 296 -2.72 6.42 41.37
CA SER A 296 -1.76 5.58 40.66
C SER A 296 -1.99 5.58 39.18
N LEU A 297 -1.07 6.14 38.40
CA LEU A 297 -1.07 6.10 36.93
C LEU A 297 -1.27 4.67 36.39
N LYS A 298 -0.63 3.68 37.03
CA LYS A 298 -0.75 2.26 36.64
C LYS A 298 -2.18 1.76 36.69
N ASN A 299 -2.91 2.07 37.77
CA ASN A 299 -4.28 1.64 37.94
C ASN A 299 -5.22 2.37 36.97
N ILE A 300 -4.99 3.66 36.74
CA ILE A 300 -5.75 4.48 35.79
C ILE A 300 -5.61 3.91 34.37
N ILE A 301 -4.38 3.66 33.92
CA ILE A 301 -4.14 3.09 32.57
C ILE A 301 -4.75 1.69 32.45
N ASN A 302 -4.65 0.83 33.45
CA ASN A 302 -5.25 -0.51 33.42
C ASN A 302 -6.79 -0.46 33.31
N LYS A 303 -7.44 0.48 34.02
CA LYS A 303 -8.87 0.74 33.89
C LYS A 303 -9.23 1.21 32.48
N ASP A 304 -8.46 2.12 31.93
CA ASP A 304 -8.66 2.67 30.58
C ASP A 304 -8.46 1.63 29.47
N LYS A 305 -7.49 0.74 29.59
CA LYS A 305 -7.28 -0.38 28.62
C LYS A 305 -8.50 -1.28 28.49
N ASN A 306 -9.32 -1.42 29.53
CA ASN A 306 -10.54 -2.22 29.48
C ASN A 306 -11.71 -1.52 28.76
N SER A 307 -11.70 -0.18 28.70
CA SER A 307 -12.79 0.63 28.16
C SER A 307 -12.45 1.35 26.87
N LYS A 308 -11.17 1.52 26.56
CA LYS A 308 -10.65 2.28 25.42
C LYS A 308 -9.72 1.42 24.56
N ASN A 309 -9.68 1.71 23.26
CA ASN A 309 -8.74 1.08 22.32
C ASN A 309 -7.51 1.97 22.18
N ILE A 310 -6.64 1.98 23.19
CA ILE A 310 -5.51 2.91 23.29
C ILE A 310 -4.46 2.55 22.23
N GLY A 311 -4.16 3.49 21.36
CA GLY A 311 -3.15 3.37 20.31
C GLY A 311 -1.91 4.26 20.51
N LEU A 312 -2.04 5.32 21.31
CA LEU A 312 -0.94 6.22 21.67
C LEU A 312 -1.18 6.81 23.05
N ILE A 313 -0.16 6.76 23.90
CA ILE A 313 -0.15 7.40 25.20
C ILE A 313 0.79 8.61 25.15
N LEU A 314 0.29 9.76 25.62
CA LEU A 314 1.05 11.00 25.76
C LEU A 314 1.34 11.23 27.23
N LEU A 315 2.59 11.56 27.55
CA LEU A 315 3.08 11.75 28.91
C LEU A 315 4.13 12.88 28.94
N ASP A 316 4.25 13.55 30.09
CA ASP A 316 5.37 14.41 30.39
C ASP A 316 6.63 13.60 30.81
N ASN A 317 7.76 14.29 30.96
CA ASN A 317 9.01 13.66 31.39
C ASN A 317 8.90 13.07 32.81
N PHE A 318 8.16 13.74 33.70
CA PHE A 318 8.03 13.31 35.10
C PHE A 318 7.31 11.96 35.18
N LEU A 319 6.15 11.83 34.58
CA LEU A 319 5.38 10.57 34.59
C LEU A 319 6.12 9.45 33.85
N PHE A 320 6.78 9.77 32.74
CA PHE A 320 7.57 8.79 32.00
C PHE A 320 8.69 8.21 32.87
N ASP A 321 9.50 9.06 33.49
CA ASP A 321 10.67 8.61 34.27
C ASP A 321 10.29 7.78 35.51
N HIS A 322 9.18 8.13 36.18
CA HIS A 322 8.69 7.40 37.34
C HIS A 322 8.02 6.06 37.00
N HIS A 323 7.45 5.92 35.80
CA HIS A 323 6.64 4.75 35.43
C HIS A 323 7.18 3.96 34.25
N LYS A 324 8.37 4.25 33.72
CA LYS A 324 8.93 3.66 32.48
C LYS A 324 8.86 2.13 32.44
N GLY A 325 9.18 1.44 33.55
CA GLY A 325 9.11 -0.02 33.58
C GLY A 325 7.72 -0.57 33.28
N PHE A 326 6.69 0.00 33.88
CA PHE A 326 5.30 -0.36 33.62
C PHE A 326 4.87 0.05 32.21
N LEU A 327 5.23 1.26 31.77
CA LEU A 327 4.85 1.79 30.46
C LEU A 327 5.38 0.92 29.31
N PHE A 328 6.62 0.41 29.46
CA PHE A 328 7.21 -0.50 28.48
C PHE A 328 6.53 -1.87 28.41
N ASP A 329 5.88 -2.29 29.51
CA ASP A 329 5.11 -3.55 29.56
C ASP A 329 3.76 -3.45 28.85
N LEU A 330 3.28 -2.24 28.54
CA LEU A 330 1.97 -2.04 27.93
C LEU A 330 1.91 -2.49 26.45
N GLY A 331 3.03 -2.45 25.71
CA GLY A 331 3.06 -2.72 24.28
C GLY A 331 2.29 -1.67 23.45
N ILE A 332 2.17 -0.45 23.95
CA ILE A 332 1.47 0.68 23.31
C ILE A 332 2.50 1.75 22.99
N PRO A 333 2.46 2.42 21.82
CA PRO A 333 3.28 3.57 21.52
C PRO A 333 3.18 4.67 22.59
N LEU A 334 4.32 5.25 22.95
CA LEU A 334 4.41 6.30 23.95
C LEU A 334 5.04 7.55 23.33
N LEU A 335 4.42 8.70 23.46
CA LEU A 335 5.02 9.98 23.13
C LEU A 335 5.31 10.73 24.44
N LYS A 336 6.59 10.92 24.68
CA LYS A 336 7.12 11.71 25.79
C LYS A 336 7.35 13.14 25.30
N PHE A 337 6.76 14.12 25.97
CA PHE A 337 6.99 15.52 25.68
C PHE A 337 8.43 15.92 26.03
N GLY A 338 8.98 16.88 25.27
CA GLY A 338 10.24 17.53 25.57
C GLY A 338 10.03 18.97 26.01
N ASN A 339 11.14 19.67 26.28
CA ASN A 339 11.10 21.12 26.52
C ASN A 339 10.79 21.90 25.24
N SER A 340 11.12 21.35 24.05
CA SER A 340 10.74 21.92 22.77
C SER A 340 9.29 21.54 22.42
N SER A 341 8.53 22.54 21.95
CA SER A 341 7.12 22.33 21.58
C SER A 341 6.98 21.47 20.33
N LEU A 342 5.97 20.55 20.33
CA LEU A 342 5.62 19.74 19.16
C LEU A 342 5.23 20.59 17.94
N GLN A 343 4.67 21.76 18.14
CA GLN A 343 4.24 22.68 17.07
C GLN A 343 5.41 23.21 16.24
N ASN A 344 6.60 23.28 16.82
CA ASN A 344 7.80 23.80 16.17
C ASN A 344 8.66 22.70 15.52
N LEU A 345 8.21 21.46 15.51
CA LEU A 345 8.96 20.36 14.94
C LEU A 345 9.11 20.50 13.43
N THR A 346 10.30 20.25 12.94
CA THR A 346 10.62 20.24 11.50
C THR A 346 11.17 18.92 11.03
N HIS A 347 11.76 18.15 11.92
CA HIS A 347 12.40 16.88 11.61
C HIS A 347 12.00 15.78 12.60
N SER A 348 11.92 14.56 12.09
CA SER A 348 11.98 13.34 12.87
C SER A 348 13.34 12.67 12.68
N VAL A 349 13.92 12.15 13.74
CA VAL A 349 15.23 11.51 13.72
C VAL A 349 15.12 10.09 14.21
N VAL A 350 15.71 9.16 13.47
CA VAL A 350 15.92 7.77 13.86
C VAL A 350 17.41 7.52 13.95
N ILE A 351 17.89 7.10 15.11
CA ILE A 351 19.23 6.52 15.22
C ILE A 351 19.11 5.09 14.73
N LEU A 352 19.90 4.73 13.73
CA LEU A 352 19.81 3.39 13.12
C LEU A 352 20.20 2.33 14.18
N PRO A 353 19.31 1.36 14.41
CA PRO A 353 19.61 0.25 15.31
C PRO A 353 20.59 -0.72 14.63
N LYS A 354 21.38 -1.43 15.42
CA LYS A 354 22.31 -2.46 14.91
C LYS A 354 21.60 -3.64 14.23
N ASN A 355 20.33 -3.87 14.58
CA ASN A 355 19.53 -4.96 14.04
C ASN A 355 18.59 -4.44 12.96
N LEU A 356 18.72 -4.98 11.75
CA LEU A 356 17.85 -4.66 10.61
C LEU A 356 16.36 -4.90 10.92
N GLU A 357 16.03 -6.01 11.60
CA GLU A 357 14.64 -6.35 11.94
C GLU A 357 13.95 -5.26 12.78
N GLU A 358 14.69 -4.59 13.65
CA GLU A 358 14.18 -3.47 14.44
C GLU A 358 13.93 -2.23 13.58
N ALA A 359 14.86 -1.94 12.67
CA ALA A 359 14.70 -0.86 11.69
C ALA A 359 13.45 -1.08 10.82
N GLU A 360 13.23 -2.31 10.37
CA GLU A 360 12.05 -2.69 9.59
C GLU A 360 10.74 -2.49 10.37
N LYS A 361 10.68 -2.97 11.61
CA LYS A 361 9.46 -2.90 12.43
C LYS A 361 9.00 -1.48 12.75
N ILE A 362 9.92 -0.53 12.93
CA ILE A 362 9.55 0.86 13.23
C ILE A 362 9.36 1.73 11.99
N SER A 363 9.92 1.33 10.84
CA SER A 363 9.98 2.17 9.65
C SER A 363 8.62 2.66 9.17
N SER A 364 7.62 1.78 9.13
CA SER A 364 6.26 2.15 8.70
C SER A 364 5.66 3.27 9.57
N VAL A 365 5.89 3.21 10.89
CA VAL A 365 5.44 4.25 11.83
C VAL A 365 6.25 5.52 11.64
N VAL A 366 7.56 5.42 11.42
CA VAL A 366 8.43 6.59 11.17
C VAL A 366 7.92 7.38 9.97
N PHE A 367 7.67 6.70 8.84
CA PHE A 367 7.18 7.36 7.63
C PHE A 367 5.76 7.89 7.79
N ASP A 368 4.85 7.10 8.36
CA ASP A 368 3.45 7.49 8.54
C ASP A 368 3.33 8.69 9.51
N PHE A 369 3.89 8.60 10.70
CA PHE A 369 3.87 9.67 11.70
C PHE A 369 4.52 10.96 11.18
N SER A 370 5.70 10.84 10.55
CA SER A 370 6.39 12.00 9.98
C SER A 370 5.60 12.63 8.83
N THR A 371 4.85 11.83 8.07
CA THR A 371 3.99 12.36 6.99
C THR A 371 2.79 13.10 7.55
N GLN A 372 2.12 12.56 8.56
CA GLN A 372 0.98 13.22 9.20
C GLN A 372 1.34 14.57 9.79
N LEU A 373 2.55 14.72 10.34
CA LEU A 373 3.04 15.97 10.93
C LEU A 373 3.85 16.85 9.96
N GLY A 374 4.03 16.44 8.71
CA GLY A 374 4.83 17.20 7.74
C GLY A 374 6.33 17.26 8.05
N LEU A 375 6.87 16.32 8.85
CA LEU A 375 8.27 16.32 9.29
C LEU A 375 9.19 15.71 8.21
N LYS A 376 10.40 16.25 8.07
CA LYS A 376 11.47 15.62 7.28
C LYS A 376 12.09 14.49 8.09
N ILE A 377 12.42 13.37 7.46
CA ILE A 377 13.01 12.22 8.13
C ILE A 377 14.52 12.29 8.03
N ARG A 378 15.21 12.13 9.15
CA ARG A 378 16.67 11.99 9.26
C ARG A 378 17.02 10.64 9.86
N LEU A 379 17.94 9.94 9.22
CA LEU A 379 18.57 8.76 9.76
C LEU A 379 19.96 9.16 10.25
N TYR A 380 20.25 8.85 11.50
CA TYR A 380 21.58 9.04 12.07
C TYR A 380 22.25 7.68 12.21
N ASP A 381 23.30 7.46 11.43
CA ASP A 381 24.10 6.24 11.45
C ASP A 381 25.42 6.53 12.13
N PHE A 382 25.65 5.87 13.27
CA PHE A 382 26.83 6.05 14.08
C PHE A 382 27.58 4.74 14.28
N ASP A 383 28.82 4.70 13.80
CA ASP A 383 29.74 3.61 14.10
C ASP A 383 31.15 4.17 14.28
N PRO A 384 31.79 3.98 15.44
CA PRO A 384 33.16 4.45 15.71
C PRO A 384 34.21 3.79 14.80
N ASP A 385 33.93 2.60 14.30
CA ASP A 385 34.82 1.83 13.42
C ASP A 385 34.50 2.03 11.95
N SER A 386 33.60 2.97 11.61
CA SER A 386 33.12 3.28 10.26
C SER A 386 32.46 2.10 9.53
N HIS A 387 31.96 1.10 10.27
CA HIS A 387 31.18 -0.01 9.75
C HIS A 387 29.69 0.37 9.74
N TYR A 388 29.28 1.22 8.81
CA TYR A 388 27.92 1.72 8.72
C TYR A 388 26.87 0.62 8.44
N HIS A 389 25.64 0.88 8.88
CA HIS A 389 24.53 -0.08 8.78
C HIS A 389 23.90 -0.08 7.37
N GLU A 390 24.68 -0.47 6.35
CA GLU A 390 24.28 -0.40 4.93
C GLU A 390 22.94 -1.08 4.64
N GLN A 391 22.68 -2.26 5.25
CA GLN A 391 21.41 -2.97 5.03
C GLN A 391 20.20 -2.18 5.52
N ALA A 392 20.30 -1.53 6.67
CA ALA A 392 19.24 -0.69 7.20
C ALA A 392 19.07 0.58 6.35
N ILE A 393 20.17 1.18 5.87
CA ILE A 393 20.15 2.34 4.99
C ILE A 393 19.46 1.98 3.68
N ASP A 394 19.81 0.86 3.04
CA ASP A 394 19.22 0.42 1.78
C ASP A 394 17.73 0.10 1.93
N TYR A 395 17.35 -0.47 3.06
CA TYR A 395 15.94 -0.69 3.39
C TYR A 395 15.17 0.64 3.47
N TYR A 396 15.68 1.64 4.20
CA TYR A 396 15.04 2.96 4.28
C TYR A 396 15.00 3.68 2.92
N ARG A 397 16.04 3.55 2.09
CA ARG A 397 16.04 4.07 0.71
C ARG A 397 15.00 3.38 -0.19
N HIS A 398 14.76 2.09 0.04
CA HIS A 398 13.68 1.38 -0.66
C HIS A 398 12.31 1.94 -0.25
N ILE A 399 12.09 2.10 1.05
CA ILE A 399 10.83 2.65 1.59
C ILE A 399 10.65 4.13 1.22
N GLU A 400 11.71 4.93 1.15
CA GLU A 400 11.69 6.30 0.63
C GLU A 400 10.98 6.40 -0.72
N LYS A 401 11.27 5.45 -1.63
CA LYS A 401 10.62 5.38 -2.94
C LYS A 401 9.14 4.99 -2.85
N VAL A 402 8.80 4.16 -1.88
CA VAL A 402 7.41 3.70 -1.67
C VAL A 402 6.53 4.80 -1.10
N PHE A 403 7.06 5.58 -0.14
CA PHE A 403 6.35 6.71 0.47
C PHE A 403 6.51 8.04 -0.29
N GLU A 404 7.32 8.08 -1.36
CA GLU A 404 7.68 9.30 -2.09
C GLU A 404 8.19 10.42 -1.17
N LYS A 405 8.83 10.04 -0.05
CA LYS A 405 9.29 10.95 1.00
C LYS A 405 10.79 10.81 1.22
N LYS A 406 11.53 11.88 0.92
CA LYS A 406 13.00 11.91 1.04
C LYS A 406 13.47 11.70 2.48
N VAL A 407 14.53 10.93 2.60
CA VAL A 407 15.22 10.62 3.84
C VAL A 407 16.63 11.22 3.79
N GLU A 408 16.97 12.05 4.77
CA GLU A 408 18.31 12.60 4.94
C GLU A 408 19.16 11.62 5.75
N LEU A 409 20.29 11.17 5.21
CA LEU A 409 21.24 10.31 5.91
C LEU A 409 22.38 11.14 6.49
N ILE A 410 22.65 10.96 7.78
CA ILE A 410 23.78 11.56 8.50
C ILE A 410 24.64 10.42 9.03
N GLN A 411 25.87 10.30 8.56
CA GLN A 411 26.83 9.30 9.00
C GLN A 411 27.93 9.97 9.83
N SER A 412 28.28 9.39 10.96
CA SER A 412 29.34 9.91 11.82
C SER A 412 30.05 8.78 12.55
N ASP A 413 31.35 8.86 12.60
CA ASP A 413 32.26 8.00 13.38
C ASP A 413 32.78 8.69 14.66
N THR A 414 32.64 10.02 14.71
CA THR A 414 33.25 10.85 15.78
C THR A 414 32.23 11.43 16.76
N ILE A 415 31.02 11.76 16.30
CA ILE A 415 30.01 12.44 17.11
C ILE A 415 29.01 11.44 17.66
N ASN A 416 29.04 11.21 18.98
CA ASN A 416 28.06 10.35 19.64
C ASN A 416 26.61 10.85 19.38
N PRO A 417 25.67 9.98 19.04
CA PRO A 417 24.28 10.33 18.77
C PRO A 417 23.59 11.16 19.86
N ILE A 418 23.93 10.89 21.13
CA ILE A 418 23.33 11.62 22.26
C ILE A 418 23.79 13.07 22.29
N ILE A 419 25.09 13.29 22.06
CA ILE A 419 25.68 14.65 22.01
C ILE A 419 25.06 15.38 20.81
N TRP A 420 24.90 14.70 19.69
CA TRP A 420 24.30 15.28 18.51
C TRP A 420 22.84 15.64 18.75
N LEU A 421 22.02 14.71 19.29
CA LEU A 421 20.61 14.94 19.61
C LEU A 421 20.41 16.09 20.60
N ASN A 422 21.29 16.17 21.62
CA ASN A 422 21.18 17.20 22.65
C ASN A 422 21.40 18.63 22.09
N ARG A 423 22.03 18.73 20.94
CA ARG A 423 22.24 20.00 20.21
C ARG A 423 21.15 20.31 19.18
N GLN A 424 20.23 19.36 18.94
CA GLN A 424 19.16 19.57 17.96
C GLN A 424 18.01 20.34 18.58
N GLU A 425 17.50 21.28 17.82
CA GLU A 425 16.25 21.99 18.09
C GLU A 425 15.20 21.54 17.09
N HIS A 426 13.92 21.69 17.39
CA HIS A 426 12.79 21.39 16.51
C HIS A 426 12.79 19.94 15.95
N THR A 427 13.27 19.01 16.73
CA THR A 427 13.49 17.61 16.33
C THR A 427 12.73 16.67 17.27
N LEU A 428 12.02 15.69 16.68
CA LEU A 428 11.43 14.56 17.37
C LEU A 428 12.33 13.34 17.19
N GLN A 429 12.71 12.68 18.26
CA GLN A 429 13.36 11.37 18.16
C GLN A 429 12.33 10.26 18.11
N ILE A 430 12.47 9.31 17.15
CA ILE A 430 11.67 8.10 17.07
C ILE A 430 12.58 6.91 17.34
N LEU A 431 12.18 6.05 18.29
CA LEU A 431 13.00 4.93 18.73
C LEU A 431 12.17 3.71 19.10
N PRO A 432 12.77 2.48 19.01
CA PRO A 432 12.08 1.27 19.41
C PRO A 432 11.89 1.20 20.93
N LEU A 433 10.77 0.64 21.36
CA LEU A 433 10.44 0.36 22.74
C LEU A 433 10.99 -1.04 23.13
N LYS A 434 12.10 -1.10 23.86
CA LYS A 434 12.77 -2.35 24.24
C LYS A 434 12.78 -2.54 25.76
N LYS A 435 12.24 -3.66 26.25
CA LYS A 435 12.28 -4.02 27.68
C LYS A 435 13.69 -4.33 28.19
N GLU A 436 14.50 -4.93 27.36
CA GLU A 436 15.88 -5.34 27.69
C GLU A 436 16.74 -4.17 28.12
N VAL A 437 16.43 -2.98 27.62
CA VAL A 437 17.10 -1.73 27.97
C VAL A 437 16.91 -1.36 29.45
N LEU A 438 15.80 -1.77 30.07
CA LEU A 438 15.50 -1.48 31.49
C LEU A 438 16.06 -2.52 32.46
N GLN A 439 16.36 -3.74 31.98
CA GLN A 439 16.73 -4.89 32.82
C GLN A 439 18.25 -5.05 33.00
N LYS A 440 19.08 -4.40 32.19
CA LYS A 440 20.52 -4.51 32.28
C LYS A 440 21.06 -3.75 33.52
N SER A 441 22.01 -4.38 34.23
CA SER A 441 22.63 -3.80 35.40
C SER A 441 23.25 -2.43 35.09
N LEU A 442 23.27 -1.52 36.07
CA LEU A 442 23.73 -0.13 35.99
C LEU A 442 25.07 0.07 35.25
N TRP A 443 25.94 -0.91 35.22
CA TRP A 443 27.26 -0.83 34.58
C TRP A 443 27.21 -1.01 33.05
N PHE A 444 26.36 -1.89 32.55
CA PHE A 444 26.20 -2.12 31.10
C PHE A 444 25.23 -1.14 30.44
N SER A 445 24.31 -0.57 31.21
CA SER A 445 23.29 0.36 30.68
C SER A 445 23.83 1.75 30.31
N LEU A 446 25.01 2.12 30.81
CA LEU A 446 25.62 3.42 30.53
C LEU A 446 26.28 3.53 29.14
N THR A 447 26.45 2.41 28.44
CA THR A 447 27.13 2.37 27.12
C THR A 447 26.17 2.27 25.94
N GLU A 448 24.92 1.93 26.17
CA GLU A 448 23.93 1.83 25.06
C GLU A 448 23.29 3.19 24.75
N VAL A 449 23.40 3.61 23.51
CA VAL A 449 22.85 4.88 22.99
C VAL A 449 21.36 5.02 23.30
N GLU A 450 20.60 3.94 23.21
CA GLU A 450 19.16 3.92 23.47
C GLU A 450 18.82 4.27 24.91
N ASN A 451 19.55 3.74 25.89
CA ASN A 451 19.38 4.06 27.32
C ASN A 451 19.67 5.52 27.63
N LEU A 452 20.74 6.04 27.03
CA LEU A 452 21.11 7.43 27.21
C LEU A 452 20.10 8.37 26.55
N SER A 453 19.58 8.00 25.38
CA SER A 453 18.54 8.76 24.68
C SER A 453 17.29 8.96 25.54
N MET A 454 16.86 7.96 26.30
CA MET A 454 15.65 8.06 27.14
C MET A 454 15.74 9.14 28.21
N ARG A 455 16.96 9.54 28.59
CA ARG A 455 17.21 10.59 29.60
C ARG A 455 17.14 12.01 29.01
N LEU A 456 17.07 12.13 27.68
CA LEU A 456 16.94 13.45 27.08
C LEU A 456 15.56 14.04 27.40
N SER A 457 15.53 15.24 27.93
CA SER A 457 14.32 16.00 28.25
C SER A 457 14.09 17.19 27.32
N ASN A 458 15.11 17.59 26.57
CA ASN A 458 15.07 18.75 25.69
C ASN A 458 14.22 18.54 24.44
N ILE A 459 14.20 17.32 23.90
CA ILE A 459 13.44 16.97 22.69
C ILE A 459 12.31 15.98 23.01
N PRO A 460 11.17 16.05 22.31
CA PRO A 460 10.13 15.03 22.42
C PRO A 460 10.58 13.71 21.79
N GLN A 461 10.05 12.60 22.32
CA GLN A 461 10.43 11.26 21.92
C GLN A 461 9.20 10.37 21.70
N LEU A 462 9.16 9.66 20.57
CA LEU A 462 8.14 8.66 20.23
C LEU A 462 8.76 7.26 20.33
N PHE A 463 8.26 6.47 21.27
CA PHE A 463 8.66 5.07 21.48
C PHE A 463 7.67 4.13 20.80
N ILE A 464 8.18 3.21 19.98
CA ILE A 464 7.37 2.30 19.18
C ILE A 464 7.60 0.86 19.63
N PRO A 465 6.56 0.10 20.05
CA PRO A 465 6.68 -1.31 20.38
C PRO A 465 7.16 -2.14 19.18
N LEU A 466 8.06 -3.10 19.43
CA LEU A 466 8.57 -4.02 18.41
C LEU A 466 7.65 -5.25 18.17
N SER A 467 6.71 -5.48 19.07
CA SER A 467 5.69 -6.55 18.95
C SER A 467 4.36 -5.94 18.54
N VAL A 468 3.91 -6.23 17.36
CA VAL A 468 2.52 -6.05 16.91
C VAL A 468 1.90 -7.40 16.68
#